data_c1a991080159a7d513e4a902711e0342
#
_entry.id   c1a991080159a7d513e4a902711e0342
#
_cell.length_a   1.000
_cell.length_b   1.000
_cell.length_c   1.000
_cell.angle_alpha   90.00
_cell.angle_beta   90.00
_cell.angle_gamma   90.00
#
_symmetry.space_group_name_H-M   'P 1'
#
loop_
_entity.id
_entity.type
_entity.pdbx_description
1 polymer ?
#
loop_
_entity_poly.entity_id
_entity_poly.type
_entity_poly.pdbx_seq_one_letter_code
_entity_poly.pdbx_strand_id
1 'polypeptide(L)'
;LMSTKIIRMANSVALNPSGREIDDVKNAIIRVGMEAVRTVSFAVAMEQLLKSKQMHAFEGISKKLWEHTSHVAALCRVLARKIAKINGDEAMFAGLVHDIGVFYLLSRAANFPEMVNDKVELHGLLVGWHDNIGHALLSALGSPESVLVAVQEHETDREIKDLKSLSDVLYVANKIANRTSSWRDP
;
A
#
# COMPACT_ATOMS: atom_id res chain seq x y z
N LEU A 1 3.24 16.12 11.56
CA LEU A 1 3.44 14.67 11.43
C LEU A 1 4.05 14.27 10.08
N MET A 2 3.43 14.65 8.94
CA MET A 2 3.91 14.33 7.59
C MET A 2 5.24 15.01 7.28
N SER A 3 5.35 16.32 7.49
CA SER A 3 6.58 17.10 7.28
C SER A 3 7.78 16.51 8.01
N THR A 4 7.59 16.12 9.28
CA THR A 4 8.63 15.50 10.09
C THR A 4 9.10 14.15 9.51
N LYS A 5 8.19 13.31 8.98
CA LYS A 5 8.56 12.04 8.34
C LYS A 5 9.34 12.26 7.04
N ILE A 6 8.96 13.26 6.22
CA ILE A 6 9.66 13.61 4.98
C ILE A 6 11.08 14.12 5.29
N ILE A 7 11.23 15.03 6.26
CA ILE A 7 12.53 15.54 6.68
C ILE A 7 13.43 14.43 7.23
N ARG A 8 12.89 13.55 8.09
CA ARG A 8 13.65 12.37 8.58
C ARG A 8 14.11 11.46 7.45
N MET A 9 13.24 11.22 6.46
CA MET A 9 13.60 10.42 5.29
C MET A 9 14.71 11.07 4.48
N ALA A 10 14.63 12.38 4.25
CA ALA A 10 15.67 13.16 3.55
C ALA A 10 17.03 13.12 4.27
N ASN A 11 17.02 13.04 5.60
CA ASN A 11 18.21 12.98 6.43
C ASN A 11 18.69 11.54 6.73
N SER A 12 18.03 10.52 6.16
CA SER A 12 18.50 9.14 6.31
C SER A 12 19.85 8.93 5.64
N VAL A 13 20.66 8.02 6.17
CA VAL A 13 22.00 7.69 5.63
C VAL A 13 21.94 7.35 4.13
N ALA A 14 20.88 6.69 3.69
CA ALA A 14 20.70 6.30 2.28
C ALA A 14 20.49 7.49 1.32
N LEU A 15 19.89 8.59 1.80
CA LEU A 15 19.56 9.76 0.98
C LEU A 15 20.43 10.99 1.30
N ASN A 16 21.19 10.94 2.39
CA ASN A 16 22.07 12.01 2.83
C ASN A 16 23.52 11.53 3.07
N PRO A 17 24.21 11.00 2.07
CA PRO A 17 25.58 10.51 2.22
C PRO A 17 26.57 11.62 2.60
N SER A 18 26.24 12.88 2.29
CA SER A 18 27.09 14.05 2.62
C SER A 18 26.97 14.50 4.09
N GLY A 19 25.98 13.98 4.84
CA GLY A 19 25.69 14.37 6.22
C GLY A 19 25.15 15.80 6.40
N ARG A 20 24.92 16.55 5.29
CA ARG A 20 24.34 17.90 5.37
C ARG A 20 22.88 17.82 5.75
N GLU A 21 22.58 18.27 6.96
CA GLU A 21 21.22 18.23 7.50
C GLU A 21 20.26 19.14 6.71
N ILE A 22 19.04 18.63 6.50
CA ILE A 22 17.91 19.39 5.95
C ILE A 22 16.90 19.55 7.08
N ASP A 23 16.49 20.78 7.31
CA ASP A 23 15.52 21.16 8.34
C ASP A 23 14.20 21.69 7.77
N ASP A 24 14.17 21.97 6.46
CA ASP A 24 12.98 22.48 5.78
C ASP A 24 12.35 21.46 4.82
N VAL A 25 11.02 21.57 4.69
CA VAL A 25 10.19 20.63 3.90
C VAL A 25 10.49 20.73 2.41
N LYS A 26 10.76 21.93 1.88
CA LYS A 26 10.98 22.14 0.45
C LYS A 26 12.24 21.41 -0.02
N ASN A 27 13.34 21.58 0.68
CA ASN A 27 14.59 20.89 0.37
C ASN A 27 14.49 19.40 0.64
N ALA A 28 13.73 18.99 1.67
CA ALA A 28 13.45 17.58 1.92
C ALA A 28 12.69 16.94 0.75
N ILE A 29 11.65 17.60 0.22
CA ILE A 29 10.89 17.11 -0.95
C ILE A 29 11.80 17.02 -2.19
N ILE A 30 12.64 18.02 -2.43
CA ILE A 30 13.58 18.00 -3.56
C ILE A 30 14.53 16.80 -3.45
N ARG A 31 15.01 16.46 -2.25
CA ARG A 31 15.92 15.32 -2.02
C ARG A 31 15.23 13.97 -2.16
N VAL A 32 14.05 13.79 -1.55
CA VAL A 32 13.36 12.49 -1.56
C VAL A 32 12.60 12.23 -2.85
N GLY A 33 12.17 13.27 -3.55
CA GLY A 33 11.34 13.18 -4.76
C GLY A 33 9.84 13.06 -4.48
N MET A 34 9.02 13.42 -5.47
CA MET A 34 7.55 13.46 -5.32
C MET A 34 6.93 12.07 -5.09
N GLU A 35 7.46 11.02 -5.69
CA GLU A 35 6.95 9.66 -5.50
C GLU A 35 7.11 9.19 -4.04
N ALA A 36 8.26 9.51 -3.43
CA ALA A 36 8.47 9.20 -2.02
C ALA A 36 7.54 10.03 -1.12
N VAL A 37 7.29 11.29 -1.47
CA VAL A 37 6.32 12.14 -0.74
C VAL A 37 4.92 11.55 -0.83
N ARG A 38 4.48 11.12 -2.02
CA ARG A 38 3.18 10.44 -2.23
C ARG A 38 3.06 9.21 -1.33
N THR A 39 4.05 8.33 -1.37
CA THR A 39 4.09 7.10 -0.56
C THR A 39 4.02 7.39 0.94
N VAL A 40 4.82 8.35 1.44
CA VAL A 40 4.81 8.74 2.86
C VAL A 40 3.48 9.36 3.25
N SER A 41 2.91 10.22 2.41
CA SER A 41 1.62 10.86 2.67
C SER A 41 0.50 9.84 2.80
N PHE A 42 0.49 8.87 1.89
CA PHE A 42 -0.46 7.76 1.93
C PHE A 42 -0.27 6.90 3.19
N ALA A 43 0.96 6.50 3.51
CA ALA A 43 1.25 5.72 4.71
C ALA A 43 0.81 6.44 6.00
N VAL A 44 0.97 7.77 6.06
CA VAL A 44 0.49 8.58 7.20
C VAL A 44 -1.02 8.59 7.29
N ALA A 45 -1.71 8.75 6.16
CA ALA A 45 -3.18 8.74 6.12
C ALA A 45 -3.74 7.38 6.57
N MET A 46 -3.13 6.29 6.09
CA MET A 46 -3.50 4.93 6.50
C MET A 46 -3.24 4.68 7.99
N GLU A 47 -2.09 5.13 8.52
CA GLU A 47 -1.80 5.03 9.95
C GLU A 47 -2.83 5.77 10.80
N GLN A 48 -3.31 6.93 10.36
CA GLN A 48 -4.37 7.68 11.05
C GLN A 48 -5.71 6.96 10.98
N LEU A 49 -6.06 6.40 9.83
CA LEU A 49 -7.29 5.59 9.66
C LEU A 49 -7.27 4.39 10.61
N LEU A 50 -6.17 3.64 10.66
CA LEU A 50 -6.01 2.47 11.54
C LEU A 50 -6.18 2.81 13.04
N LYS A 51 -5.76 4.01 13.44
CA LYS A 51 -5.89 4.49 14.82
C LYS A 51 -7.25 5.12 15.13
N SER A 52 -8.14 5.21 14.14
CA SER A 52 -9.47 5.80 14.33
C SER A 52 -10.37 4.88 15.16
N LYS A 53 -11.32 5.47 15.90
CA LYS A 53 -12.29 4.71 16.69
C LYS A 53 -13.12 3.73 15.86
N GLN A 54 -13.37 4.07 14.60
CA GLN A 54 -14.12 3.22 13.67
C GLN A 54 -13.41 1.90 13.40
N MET A 55 -12.07 1.89 13.38
CA MET A 55 -11.28 0.69 13.10
C MET A 55 -11.05 -0.21 14.32
N HIS A 56 -11.42 0.20 15.53
CA HIS A 56 -11.23 -0.62 16.74
C HIS A 56 -11.98 -1.96 16.66
N ALA A 57 -13.18 -1.99 16.03
CA ALA A 57 -13.93 -3.24 15.82
C ALA A 57 -13.19 -4.25 14.94
N PHE A 58 -12.23 -3.79 14.14
CA PHE A 58 -11.48 -4.56 13.15
C PHE A 58 -9.97 -4.55 13.41
N GLU A 59 -9.52 -4.30 14.64
CA GLU A 59 -8.09 -4.13 14.96
C GLU A 59 -7.24 -5.33 14.50
N GLY A 60 -7.72 -6.55 14.71
CA GLY A 60 -7.00 -7.77 14.34
C GLY A 60 -6.76 -7.88 12.82
N ILE A 61 -7.82 -7.73 12.02
CA ILE A 61 -7.71 -7.79 10.55
C ILE A 61 -6.95 -6.58 10.00
N SER A 62 -7.17 -5.39 10.55
CA SER A 62 -6.49 -4.16 10.14
C SER A 62 -4.98 -4.23 10.36
N LYS A 63 -4.54 -4.84 11.46
CA LYS A 63 -3.12 -5.05 11.74
C LYS A 63 -2.51 -6.05 10.74
N LYS A 64 -3.13 -7.20 10.53
CA LYS A 64 -2.68 -8.19 9.53
C LYS A 64 -2.59 -7.55 8.13
N LEU A 65 -3.62 -6.79 7.75
CA LEU A 65 -3.67 -6.08 6.47
C LEU A 65 -2.52 -5.07 6.31
N TRP A 66 -2.23 -4.29 7.35
CA TRP A 66 -1.11 -3.34 7.35
C TRP A 66 0.26 -4.05 7.24
N GLU A 67 0.45 -5.14 7.96
CA GLU A 67 1.64 -5.96 7.86
C GLU A 67 1.81 -6.53 6.45
N HIS A 68 0.73 -7.06 5.87
CA HIS A 68 0.69 -7.58 4.51
C HIS A 68 1.08 -6.50 3.48
N THR A 69 0.38 -5.36 3.44
CA THR A 69 0.65 -4.30 2.48
C THR A 69 2.06 -3.73 2.61
N SER A 70 2.60 -3.67 3.83
CA SER A 70 3.98 -3.25 4.08
C SER A 70 5.00 -4.23 3.51
N HIS A 71 4.76 -5.54 3.64
CA HIS A 71 5.60 -6.59 3.04
C HIS A 71 5.54 -6.52 1.51
N VAL A 72 4.33 -6.42 0.94
CA VAL A 72 4.16 -6.30 -0.51
C VAL A 72 4.88 -5.07 -1.04
N ALA A 73 4.76 -3.92 -0.39
CA ALA A 73 5.45 -2.68 -0.78
C ALA A 73 6.98 -2.85 -0.81
N ALA A 74 7.55 -3.48 0.23
CA ALA A 74 8.99 -3.73 0.29
C ALA A 74 9.45 -4.70 -0.81
N LEU A 75 8.73 -5.79 -1.03
CA LEU A 75 9.00 -6.76 -2.09
C LEU A 75 8.89 -6.13 -3.47
N CYS A 76 7.84 -5.34 -3.74
CA CYS A 76 7.66 -4.62 -4.99
C CYS A 76 8.87 -3.74 -5.31
N ARG A 77 9.36 -2.97 -4.34
CA ARG A 77 10.55 -2.13 -4.53
C ARG A 77 11.79 -2.93 -4.90
N VAL A 78 12.02 -4.04 -4.22
CA VAL A 78 13.20 -4.90 -4.46
C VAL A 78 13.08 -5.58 -5.83
N LEU A 79 11.95 -6.21 -6.14
CA LEU A 79 11.71 -6.91 -7.40
C LEU A 79 11.80 -5.96 -8.60
N ALA A 80 11.18 -4.78 -8.50
CA ALA A 80 11.21 -3.74 -9.52
C ALA A 80 12.65 -3.32 -9.84
N ARG A 81 13.45 -3.00 -8.82
CA ARG A 81 14.82 -2.50 -9.01
C ARG A 81 15.80 -3.60 -9.43
N LYS A 82 15.70 -4.79 -8.81
CA LYS A 82 16.70 -5.85 -8.99
C LYS A 82 16.43 -6.73 -10.21
N ILE A 83 15.16 -7.03 -10.49
CA ILE A 83 14.74 -8.00 -11.50
C ILE A 83 14.11 -7.28 -12.70
N ALA A 84 12.98 -6.62 -12.52
CA ALA A 84 12.22 -6.01 -13.60
C ALA A 84 12.89 -4.77 -14.23
N LYS A 85 13.83 -4.13 -13.52
CA LYS A 85 14.53 -2.90 -13.95
C LYS A 85 13.59 -1.74 -14.25
N ILE A 86 12.52 -1.61 -13.48
CA ILE A 86 11.52 -0.53 -13.53
C ILE A 86 11.60 0.37 -12.29
N ASN A 87 10.76 1.41 -12.23
CA ASN A 87 10.74 2.36 -11.11
C ASN A 87 10.35 1.66 -9.79
N GLY A 88 11.31 1.53 -8.88
CA GLY A 88 11.10 0.87 -7.59
C GLY A 88 10.27 1.69 -6.62
N ASP A 89 10.22 3.01 -6.74
CA ASP A 89 9.45 3.85 -5.83
C ASP A 89 7.97 3.87 -6.23
N GLU A 90 7.66 3.84 -7.53
CA GLU A 90 6.32 3.60 -8.05
C GLU A 90 5.81 2.19 -7.67
N ALA A 91 6.66 1.18 -7.81
CA ALA A 91 6.31 -0.19 -7.43
C ALA A 91 6.06 -0.32 -5.92
N MET A 92 6.84 0.34 -5.09
CA MET A 92 6.62 0.40 -3.66
C MET A 92 5.29 1.07 -3.32
N PHE A 93 4.94 2.16 -4.01
CA PHE A 93 3.63 2.80 -3.85
C PHE A 93 2.50 1.87 -4.23
N ALA A 94 2.56 1.22 -5.41
CA ALA A 94 1.56 0.25 -5.84
C ALA A 94 1.36 -0.87 -4.80
N GLY A 95 2.45 -1.43 -4.28
CA GLY A 95 2.40 -2.44 -3.22
C GLY A 95 1.78 -1.94 -1.91
N LEU A 96 1.98 -0.67 -1.56
CA LEU A 96 1.38 -0.10 -0.35
C LEU A 96 -0.13 0.11 -0.47
N VAL A 97 -0.62 0.39 -1.69
CA VAL A 97 -2.01 0.79 -1.92
C VAL A 97 -2.88 -0.33 -2.52
N HIS A 98 -2.31 -1.49 -2.88
CA HIS A 98 -3.06 -2.50 -3.64
C HIS A 98 -4.34 -2.96 -2.94
N ASP A 99 -4.33 -3.06 -1.63
CA ASP A 99 -5.49 -3.46 -0.79
C ASP A 99 -6.22 -2.27 -0.14
N ILE A 100 -6.10 -1.04 -0.69
CA ILE A 100 -6.78 0.14 -0.12
C ILE A 100 -8.29 -0.06 -0.03
N GLY A 101 -8.87 -0.81 -0.97
CA GLY A 101 -10.29 -1.13 -0.97
C GLY A 101 -10.73 -1.89 0.28
N VAL A 102 -9.88 -2.79 0.82
CA VAL A 102 -10.15 -3.50 2.07
C VAL A 102 -10.25 -2.53 3.24
N PHE A 103 -9.29 -1.61 3.36
CA PHE A 103 -9.32 -0.58 4.42
C PHE A 103 -10.57 0.29 4.34
N TYR A 104 -10.95 0.70 3.12
CA TYR A 104 -12.17 1.48 2.92
C TYR A 104 -13.41 0.69 3.33
N LEU A 105 -13.56 -0.54 2.85
CA LEU A 105 -14.69 -1.40 3.17
C LEU A 105 -14.82 -1.66 4.67
N LEU A 106 -13.72 -1.94 5.37
CA LEU A 106 -13.71 -2.08 6.83
C LEU A 106 -14.18 -0.80 7.52
N SER A 107 -13.68 0.37 7.07
CA SER A 107 -14.09 1.65 7.65
C SER A 107 -15.59 1.94 7.45
N ARG A 108 -16.17 1.45 6.36
CA ARG A 108 -17.62 1.58 6.10
C ARG A 108 -18.42 0.55 6.88
N ALA A 109 -17.98 -0.71 6.92
CA ALA A 109 -18.60 -1.79 7.67
C ALA A 109 -18.70 -1.49 9.18
N ALA A 110 -17.77 -0.71 9.72
CA ALA A 110 -17.80 -0.27 11.11
C ALA A 110 -19.07 0.52 11.50
N ASN A 111 -19.81 1.07 10.53
CA ASN A 111 -21.07 1.77 10.77
C ASN A 111 -22.31 0.84 10.77
N PHE A 112 -22.11 -0.46 10.51
CA PHE A 112 -23.16 -1.47 10.40
C PHE A 112 -22.90 -2.59 11.41
N PRO A 113 -23.56 -2.60 12.58
CA PRO A 113 -23.34 -3.60 13.63
C PRO A 113 -23.52 -5.05 13.16
N GLU A 114 -24.44 -5.29 12.24
CA GLU A 114 -24.67 -6.61 11.62
C GLU A 114 -23.43 -7.09 10.87
N MET A 115 -22.75 -6.24 10.12
CA MET A 115 -21.51 -6.57 9.39
C MET A 115 -20.32 -6.80 10.32
N VAL A 116 -20.27 -6.11 11.46
CA VAL A 116 -19.22 -6.31 12.46
C VAL A 116 -19.31 -7.69 13.10
N ASN A 117 -20.55 -8.19 13.28
CA ASN A 117 -20.84 -9.46 13.96
C ASN A 117 -20.83 -10.65 13.01
N ASP A 118 -21.08 -10.46 11.70
CA ASP A 118 -21.05 -11.51 10.70
C ASP A 118 -19.71 -11.54 9.95
N LYS A 119 -18.78 -12.33 10.47
CA LYS A 119 -17.44 -12.45 9.88
C LYS A 119 -17.44 -13.10 8.48
N VAL A 120 -18.42 -13.96 8.19
CA VAL A 120 -18.50 -14.65 6.90
C VAL A 120 -18.97 -13.68 5.83
N GLU A 121 -20.04 -12.92 6.12
CA GLU A 121 -20.54 -11.89 5.22
C GLU A 121 -19.51 -10.79 4.99
N LEU A 122 -18.88 -10.30 6.06
CA LEU A 122 -17.80 -9.33 5.97
C LEU A 122 -16.65 -9.83 5.08
N HIS A 123 -16.17 -11.05 5.29
CA HIS A 123 -15.10 -11.62 4.47
C HIS A 123 -15.50 -11.72 3.00
N GLY A 124 -16.72 -12.18 2.72
CA GLY A 124 -17.27 -12.23 1.36
C GLY A 124 -17.31 -10.85 0.69
N LEU A 125 -17.72 -9.82 1.43
CA LEU A 125 -17.70 -8.43 0.97
C LEU A 125 -16.28 -7.96 0.65
N LEU A 126 -15.34 -8.18 1.56
CA LEU A 126 -13.95 -7.74 1.39
C LEU A 126 -13.31 -8.41 0.16
N VAL A 127 -13.41 -9.74 0.04
CA VAL A 127 -12.82 -10.49 -1.07
C VAL A 127 -13.47 -10.14 -2.40
N GLY A 128 -14.79 -9.96 -2.42
CA GLY A 128 -15.52 -9.74 -3.67
C GLY A 128 -15.42 -8.32 -4.25
N TRP A 129 -15.05 -7.33 -3.43
CA TRP A 129 -15.20 -5.93 -3.85
C TRP A 129 -13.94 -5.05 -3.71
N HIS A 130 -12.90 -5.50 -2.97
CA HIS A 130 -11.77 -4.64 -2.66
C HIS A 130 -11.02 -4.14 -3.89
N ASP A 131 -10.87 -4.94 -4.95
CA ASP A 131 -10.18 -4.56 -6.18
C ASP A 131 -10.89 -3.41 -6.88
N ASN A 132 -12.21 -3.54 -7.09
CA ASN A 132 -13.01 -2.52 -7.77
C ASN A 132 -13.08 -1.23 -6.96
N ILE A 133 -13.24 -1.34 -5.65
CA ILE A 133 -13.26 -0.18 -4.75
C ILE A 133 -11.87 0.46 -4.68
N GLY A 134 -10.82 -0.34 -4.60
CA GLY A 134 -9.44 0.13 -4.62
C GLY A 134 -9.11 0.90 -5.89
N HIS A 135 -9.46 0.34 -7.05
CA HIS A 135 -9.31 1.02 -8.35
C HIS A 135 -10.06 2.36 -8.39
N ALA A 136 -11.33 2.39 -7.99
CA ALA A 136 -12.13 3.61 -8.00
C ALA A 136 -11.55 4.70 -7.07
N LEU A 137 -11.10 4.33 -5.87
CA LEU A 137 -10.47 5.25 -4.92
C LEU A 137 -9.17 5.83 -5.48
N LEU A 138 -8.29 4.98 -6.01
CA LEU A 138 -7.01 5.41 -6.55
C LEU A 138 -7.18 6.27 -7.80
N SER A 139 -8.16 5.96 -8.65
CA SER A 139 -8.53 6.79 -9.81
C SER A 139 -9.00 8.17 -9.37
N ALA A 140 -9.90 8.25 -8.36
CA ALA A 140 -10.35 9.53 -7.80
C ALA A 140 -9.23 10.35 -7.16
N LEU A 141 -8.17 9.69 -6.66
CA LEU A 141 -6.98 10.33 -6.10
C LEU A 141 -5.92 10.68 -7.16
N GLY A 142 -6.20 10.47 -8.45
CA GLY A 142 -5.30 10.81 -9.55
C GLY A 142 -4.04 9.94 -9.58
N SER A 143 -4.15 8.68 -9.21
CA SER A 143 -3.02 7.73 -9.32
C SER A 143 -2.68 7.46 -10.79
N PRO A 144 -1.39 7.17 -11.11
CA PRO A 144 -1.00 6.81 -12.47
C PRO A 144 -1.73 5.57 -12.99
N GLU A 145 -2.02 5.53 -14.29
CA GLU A 145 -2.70 4.41 -14.94
C GLU A 145 -1.98 3.06 -14.70
N SER A 146 -0.65 3.06 -14.72
CA SER A 146 0.17 1.89 -14.40
C SER A 146 -0.15 1.29 -13.02
N VAL A 147 -0.40 2.15 -12.03
CA VAL A 147 -0.78 1.73 -10.68
C VAL A 147 -2.22 1.21 -10.66
N LEU A 148 -3.14 1.89 -11.36
CA LEU A 148 -4.55 1.49 -11.43
C LEU A 148 -4.69 0.09 -12.03
N VAL A 149 -4.04 -0.16 -13.17
CA VAL A 149 -4.01 -1.47 -13.84
C VAL A 149 -3.38 -2.53 -12.92
N ALA A 150 -2.23 -2.23 -12.32
CA ALA A 150 -1.55 -3.19 -11.44
C ALA A 150 -2.43 -3.59 -10.24
N VAL A 151 -3.11 -2.62 -9.63
CA VAL A 151 -4.02 -2.88 -8.49
C VAL A 151 -5.25 -3.67 -8.92
N GLN A 152 -5.81 -3.40 -10.10
CA GLN A 152 -6.98 -4.15 -10.59
C GLN A 152 -6.64 -5.60 -10.92
N GLU A 153 -5.41 -5.88 -11.36
CA GLU A 153 -4.98 -7.19 -11.84
C GLU A 153 -4.23 -8.03 -10.80
N HIS A 154 -3.96 -7.48 -9.60
CA HIS A 154 -2.99 -8.09 -8.65
C HIS A 154 -3.38 -9.48 -8.16
N GLU A 155 -4.65 -9.87 -8.29
CA GLU A 155 -5.16 -11.18 -7.90
C GLU A 155 -5.51 -12.10 -9.07
N THR A 156 -5.59 -11.54 -10.28
CA THR A 156 -5.91 -12.32 -11.47
C THR A 156 -4.83 -13.34 -11.73
N ASP A 157 -5.18 -14.62 -11.62
CA ASP A 157 -4.23 -15.72 -11.83
C ASP A 157 -3.69 -15.71 -13.27
N ARG A 158 -2.37 -15.70 -13.36
CA ARG A 158 -1.64 -15.69 -14.63
C ARG A 158 -0.27 -16.32 -14.48
N GLU A 159 0.24 -16.85 -15.59
CA GLU A 159 1.61 -17.35 -15.66
C GLU A 159 2.58 -16.19 -15.88
N ILE A 160 3.56 -16.02 -15.01
CA ILE A 160 4.63 -15.03 -15.14
C ILE A 160 5.90 -15.73 -15.56
N LYS A 161 6.32 -15.50 -16.82
CA LYS A 161 7.62 -16.01 -17.32
C LYS A 161 8.76 -15.05 -17.00
N ASP A 162 8.50 -13.76 -17.15
CA ASP A 162 9.47 -12.70 -16.89
C ASP A 162 8.78 -11.54 -16.15
N LEU A 163 9.47 -10.92 -15.18
CA LEU A 163 8.98 -9.71 -14.52
C LEU A 163 9.36 -8.49 -15.37
N LYS A 164 8.40 -7.91 -16.09
CA LYS A 164 8.63 -6.75 -16.98
C LYS A 164 7.74 -5.55 -16.72
N SER A 165 6.58 -5.75 -16.12
CA SER A 165 5.61 -4.70 -15.84
C SER A 165 5.42 -4.48 -14.34
N LEU A 166 4.78 -3.36 -13.98
CA LEU A 166 4.37 -3.08 -12.60
C LEU A 166 3.35 -4.12 -12.12
N SER A 167 2.41 -4.53 -12.99
CA SER A 167 1.43 -5.57 -12.70
C SER A 167 2.10 -6.92 -12.37
N ASP A 168 3.16 -7.32 -13.12
CA ASP A 168 3.88 -8.56 -12.84
C ASP A 168 4.59 -8.51 -11.49
N VAL A 169 5.24 -7.37 -11.21
CA VAL A 169 5.95 -7.14 -9.95
C VAL A 169 4.99 -7.20 -8.77
N LEU A 170 3.86 -6.52 -8.86
CA LEU A 170 2.84 -6.50 -7.79
C LEU A 170 2.23 -7.89 -7.58
N TYR A 171 1.86 -8.58 -8.66
CA TYR A 171 1.30 -9.93 -8.59
C TYR A 171 2.25 -10.90 -7.86
N VAL A 172 3.53 -10.95 -8.28
CA VAL A 172 4.51 -11.85 -7.66
C VAL A 172 4.79 -11.46 -6.21
N ALA A 173 4.91 -10.16 -5.91
CA ALA A 173 5.12 -9.66 -4.54
C ALA A 173 3.96 -10.08 -3.63
N ASN A 174 2.71 -9.92 -4.10
CA ASN A 174 1.51 -10.31 -3.37
C ASN A 174 1.47 -11.82 -3.12
N LYS A 175 1.73 -12.66 -4.14
CA LYS A 175 1.78 -14.12 -3.97
C LYS A 175 2.88 -14.58 -2.99
N ILE A 176 4.02 -13.91 -2.94
CA ILE A 176 5.07 -14.20 -1.96
C ILE A 176 4.63 -13.80 -0.55
N ALA A 177 4.09 -12.59 -0.38
CA ALA A 177 3.65 -12.08 0.91
C ALA A 177 2.50 -12.90 1.50
N ASN A 178 1.57 -13.37 0.69
CA ASN A 178 0.43 -14.20 1.11
C ASN A 178 0.86 -15.51 1.78
N ARG A 179 2.09 -15.99 1.56
CA ARG A 179 2.61 -17.19 2.25
C ARG A 179 3.00 -16.92 3.70
N THR A 180 3.22 -15.68 4.08
CA THR A 180 3.73 -15.30 5.40
C THR A 180 2.82 -14.35 6.17
N SER A 181 2.02 -13.58 5.47
CA SER A 181 1.17 -12.53 6.06
C SER A 181 -0.07 -12.32 5.18
N SER A 182 -1.04 -13.23 5.26
CA SER A 182 -2.33 -13.05 4.59
C SER A 182 -3.36 -12.44 5.55
N TRP A 183 -4.08 -11.41 5.13
CA TRP A 183 -5.22 -10.88 5.88
C TRP A 183 -6.51 -11.70 5.63
N ARG A 184 -6.48 -12.58 4.63
CA ARG A 184 -7.62 -13.40 4.20
C ARG A 184 -7.80 -14.66 5.06
N ASP A 185 -6.76 -15.06 5.76
CA ASP A 185 -6.83 -16.19 6.66
C ASP A 185 -7.52 -15.75 7.95
N PRO A 186 -8.58 -16.47 8.38
CA PRO A 186 -9.38 -16.12 9.57
C PRO A 186 -8.59 -16.13 10.88
#